data_27eebf12f49d81b9bf767604e618f4c9
#
_entry.id   27eebf12f49d81b9bf767604e618f4c9
#
_cell.length_a   1.000
_cell.length_b   1.000
_cell.length_c   1.000
_cell.angle_alpha   90.00
_cell.angle_beta   90.00
_cell.angle_gamma   90.00
#
_symmetry.space_group_name_H-M   'P 1'
#
loop_
_entity.id
_entity.type
_entity.pdbx_description
1 polymer ?
#
loop_
_entity_poly.entity_id
_entity_poly.type
_entity_poly.pdbx_seq_one_letter_code
_entity_poly.pdbx_strand_id
1 'polypeptide(L)'
;MKFNMHRCACFLLNLAVSLGAGAQSSPTLPDVVARAQSAVVTIKVFDAAGELIGLGSGFRIGGGRFVTNAHVLAGAAHVELFDNSERLLGTIDHVQALSATVDLAILPRLQGGIVALSLAPSAPRVGEQIIVIGSPEGLTNTVSDGIVSAFRTIEGRRLLQITAPISPGSSGGPVLNGRGEVVGVSVSMLREGQNLNFAVPASDIMAVAARPVGRISFPRRAALNPASSRGSTDSLGSGEKWIRAASSSAAEFTFDPTRVTPIGEGAYRIWTRTTFNSLQSKRDPWDTLLQQEDIDCIRPRKRVLVALTYLGHKRVGAFSTEALSEWFPTFPDSPGGRFRQVVCDYLGSHSPGRPQP
;
A
#
# COMPACT_ATOMS: atom_id res chain seq x y z
N MET A 1 8.65 -95.36 37.74
CA MET A 1 8.77 -93.96 38.08
C MET A 1 8.30 -93.13 36.90
N LYS A 2 7.08 -92.51 36.97
CA LYS A 2 6.45 -91.76 35.89
C LYS A 2 6.46 -90.32 36.32
N PHE A 3 7.15 -89.40 35.56
CA PHE A 3 7.12 -88.00 35.74
C PHE A 3 6.12 -87.41 34.76
N ASN A 4 5.09 -86.77 35.30
CA ASN A 4 4.05 -86.04 34.57
C ASN A 4 4.50 -84.60 34.37
N MET A 5 4.56 -84.10 33.16
CA MET A 5 4.96 -82.77 32.83
C MET A 5 3.71 -81.95 32.41
N HIS A 6 3.26 -81.08 33.30
CA HIS A 6 2.13 -80.17 33.03
C HIS A 6 2.58 -79.05 32.13
N ARG A 7 1.94 -78.93 30.97
CA ARG A 7 2.12 -77.85 30.04
C ARG A 7 1.26 -76.65 30.54
N CYS A 8 1.94 -75.61 30.95
CA CYS A 8 1.30 -74.28 31.20
C CYS A 8 1.22 -73.51 29.85
N ALA A 9 0.02 -73.36 29.34
CA ALA A 9 -0.25 -72.52 28.17
C ALA A 9 -0.50 -71.05 28.63
N CYS A 10 0.47 -70.15 28.44
CA CYS A 10 0.31 -68.74 28.62
C CYS A 10 -0.40 -68.14 27.38
N PHE A 11 -1.67 -67.78 27.54
CA PHE A 11 -2.39 -66.94 26.58
C PHE A 11 -1.87 -65.51 26.70
N LEU A 12 -1.07 -65.05 25.76
CA LEU A 12 -0.72 -63.63 25.60
C LEU A 12 -1.90 -62.95 24.86
N LEU A 13 -2.68 -62.21 25.61
CA LEU A 13 -3.71 -61.33 25.08
C LEU A 13 -3.06 -60.07 24.52
N ASN A 14 -2.82 -60.01 23.19
CA ASN A 14 -2.38 -58.81 22.52
C ASN A 14 -3.52 -57.80 22.47
N LEU A 15 -3.48 -56.83 23.38
CA LEU A 15 -4.35 -55.64 23.34
C LEU A 15 -3.79 -54.68 22.31
N ALA A 16 -4.26 -54.74 21.06
CA ALA A 16 -3.95 -53.75 20.02
C ALA A 16 -4.67 -52.45 20.36
N VAL A 17 -3.98 -51.54 21.01
CA VAL A 17 -4.43 -50.13 21.14
C VAL A 17 -4.25 -49.48 19.79
N SER A 18 -5.30 -49.45 18.97
CA SER A 18 -5.37 -48.61 17.78
C SER A 18 -5.42 -47.13 18.22
N LEU A 19 -4.26 -46.46 18.25
CA LEU A 19 -4.17 -45.03 18.26
C LEU A 19 -4.79 -44.54 16.94
N GLY A 20 -6.04 -44.15 16.95
CA GLY A 20 -6.67 -43.40 15.87
C GLY A 20 -5.95 -42.07 15.75
N ALA A 21 -4.99 -41.98 14.85
CA ALA A 21 -4.48 -40.70 14.37
C ALA A 21 -5.66 -40.00 13.71
N GLY A 22 -6.34 -39.15 14.46
CA GLY A 22 -7.34 -38.23 13.90
C GLY A 22 -6.63 -37.41 12.83
N ALA A 23 -6.89 -37.69 11.57
CA ALA A 23 -6.49 -36.85 10.47
C ALA A 23 -7.12 -35.48 10.73
N GLN A 24 -6.34 -34.54 11.23
CA GLN A 24 -6.77 -33.14 11.31
C GLN A 24 -6.96 -32.70 9.84
N SER A 25 -8.22 -32.54 9.43
CA SER A 25 -8.55 -31.99 8.14
C SER A 25 -7.89 -30.62 8.03
N SER A 26 -7.18 -30.39 6.94
CA SER A 26 -6.63 -29.05 6.66
C SER A 26 -7.79 -28.05 6.72
N PRO A 27 -7.58 -26.86 7.33
CA PRO A 27 -8.64 -25.87 7.45
C PRO A 27 -9.16 -25.51 6.04
N THR A 28 -10.47 -25.37 5.92
CA THR A 28 -11.09 -24.92 4.68
C THR A 28 -10.82 -23.44 4.44
N LEU A 29 -10.95 -22.98 3.21
CA LEU A 29 -10.78 -21.56 2.90
C LEU A 29 -11.68 -20.64 3.76
N PRO A 30 -12.99 -20.94 3.96
CA PRO A 30 -13.82 -20.17 4.89
C PRO A 30 -13.29 -20.11 6.32
N ASP A 31 -12.72 -21.22 6.84
CA ASP A 31 -12.16 -21.26 8.20
C ASP A 31 -10.92 -20.35 8.31
N VAL A 32 -10.06 -20.39 7.29
CA VAL A 32 -8.88 -19.51 7.20
C VAL A 32 -9.30 -18.05 7.18
N VAL A 33 -10.28 -17.69 6.35
CA VAL A 33 -10.83 -16.34 6.23
C VAL A 33 -11.44 -15.87 7.55
N ALA A 34 -12.33 -16.65 8.15
CA ALA A 34 -12.99 -16.28 9.39
C ALA A 34 -12.00 -16.01 10.53
N ARG A 35 -10.95 -16.84 10.63
CA ARG A 35 -9.89 -16.64 11.60
C ARG A 35 -9.06 -15.40 11.31
N ALA A 36 -8.69 -15.20 10.05
CA ALA A 36 -7.82 -14.10 9.66
C ALA A 36 -8.52 -12.73 9.75
N GLN A 37 -9.82 -12.65 9.42
CA GLN A 37 -10.61 -11.43 9.53
C GLN A 37 -10.58 -10.84 10.94
N SER A 38 -10.54 -11.68 11.99
CA SER A 38 -10.47 -11.21 13.38
C SER A 38 -9.11 -10.57 13.74
N ALA A 39 -8.10 -10.71 12.90
CA ALA A 39 -6.77 -10.11 13.07
C ALA A 39 -6.59 -8.82 12.26
N VAL A 40 -7.49 -8.54 11.32
CA VAL A 40 -7.42 -7.36 10.43
C VAL A 40 -8.11 -6.18 11.08
N VAL A 41 -7.55 -5.01 10.88
CA VAL A 41 -8.07 -3.73 11.39
C VAL A 41 -8.24 -2.72 10.27
N THR A 42 -9.25 -1.87 10.40
CA THR A 42 -9.38 -0.64 9.64
C THR A 42 -8.60 0.45 10.34
N ILE A 43 -7.79 1.18 9.59
CA ILE A 43 -7.01 2.31 10.07
C ILE A 43 -7.63 3.60 9.55
N LYS A 44 -8.13 4.44 10.44
CA LYS A 44 -8.56 5.81 10.14
C LYS A 44 -7.42 6.76 10.50
N VAL A 45 -7.07 7.63 9.56
CA VAL A 45 -5.92 8.52 9.64
C VAL A 45 -6.39 9.95 9.84
N PHE A 46 -5.94 10.60 10.90
CA PHE A 46 -6.33 11.96 11.24
C PHE A 46 -5.12 12.89 11.23
N ASP A 47 -5.33 14.10 10.73
CA ASP A 47 -4.32 15.17 10.76
C ASP A 47 -4.29 15.92 12.10
N ALA A 48 -3.45 16.96 12.18
CA ALA A 48 -3.30 17.78 13.39
C ALA A 48 -4.53 18.65 13.72
N ALA A 49 -5.44 18.85 12.76
CA ALA A 49 -6.71 19.54 12.97
C ALA A 49 -7.81 18.55 13.44
N GLY A 50 -7.51 17.25 13.50
CA GLY A 50 -8.48 16.22 13.84
C GLY A 50 -9.36 15.80 12.65
N GLU A 51 -9.00 16.21 11.44
CA GLU A 51 -9.74 15.85 10.23
C GLU A 51 -9.34 14.47 9.74
N LEU A 52 -10.33 13.67 9.30
CA LEU A 52 -10.09 12.36 8.70
C LEU A 52 -9.48 12.55 7.29
N ILE A 53 -8.21 12.20 7.13
CA ILE A 53 -7.45 12.41 5.89
C ILE A 53 -7.16 11.14 5.10
N GLY A 54 -7.48 9.98 5.63
CA GLY A 54 -7.22 8.72 4.94
C GLY A 54 -7.81 7.50 5.63
N LEU A 55 -7.93 6.44 4.83
CA LEU A 55 -8.34 5.10 5.28
C LEU A 55 -7.33 4.08 4.76
N GLY A 56 -7.08 3.06 5.55
CA GLY A 56 -6.25 1.93 5.17
C GLY A 56 -6.56 0.69 6.00
N SER A 57 -5.81 -0.34 5.75
CA SER A 57 -5.89 -1.60 6.47
C SER A 57 -4.62 -1.86 7.28
N GLY A 58 -4.74 -2.71 8.26
CA GLY A 58 -3.62 -3.26 9.00
C GLY A 58 -3.97 -4.61 9.56
N PHE A 59 -3.01 -5.29 10.14
CA PHE A 59 -3.26 -6.57 10.81
C PHE A 59 -2.32 -6.79 11.99
N ARG A 60 -2.77 -7.59 12.94
CA ARG A 60 -1.99 -7.91 14.13
C ARG A 60 -1.02 -9.07 13.88
N ILE A 61 0.21 -8.90 14.33
CA ILE A 61 1.26 -9.93 14.33
C ILE A 61 1.66 -10.29 15.76
N GLY A 62 2.55 -11.28 15.89
CA GLY A 62 3.11 -11.68 17.17
C GLY A 62 3.65 -10.52 18.01
N GLY A 63 3.56 -10.64 19.32
CA GLY A 63 3.92 -9.57 20.26
C GLY A 63 2.87 -8.46 20.37
N GLY A 64 1.71 -8.59 19.72
CA GLY A 64 0.60 -7.64 19.80
C GLY A 64 0.77 -6.37 18.98
N ARG A 65 1.78 -6.32 18.12
CA ARG A 65 2.07 -5.20 17.18
C ARG A 65 1.18 -5.29 15.96
N PHE A 66 1.03 -4.16 15.26
CA PHE A 66 0.29 -4.11 14.01
C PHE A 66 1.21 -3.74 12.85
N VAL A 67 0.89 -4.27 11.67
CA VAL A 67 1.57 -3.99 10.42
C VAL A 67 0.62 -3.23 9.51
N THR A 68 1.14 -2.24 8.81
CA THR A 68 0.47 -1.52 7.72
C THR A 68 1.51 -0.98 6.73
N ASN A 69 1.09 -0.37 5.65
CA ASN A 69 1.99 0.37 4.77
C ASN A 69 2.39 1.73 5.37
N ALA A 70 3.60 2.19 5.07
CA ALA A 70 4.09 3.50 5.50
C ALA A 70 3.27 4.65 4.88
N HIS A 71 2.85 4.52 3.61
CA HIS A 71 2.05 5.54 2.92
C HIS A 71 0.65 5.71 3.53
N VAL A 72 0.06 4.67 4.14
CA VAL A 72 -1.22 4.78 4.84
C VAL A 72 -1.16 5.81 5.97
N LEU A 73 0.01 5.94 6.61
CA LEU A 73 0.23 6.83 7.75
C LEU A 73 0.71 8.23 7.35
N ALA A 74 0.78 8.51 6.05
CA ALA A 74 1.32 9.78 5.56
C ALA A 74 0.45 10.96 5.98
N GLY A 75 1.04 11.91 6.72
CA GLY A 75 0.36 13.11 7.21
C GLY A 75 -0.47 12.90 8.47
N ALA A 76 -0.43 11.71 9.07
CA ALA A 76 -1.10 11.46 10.34
C ALA A 76 -0.53 12.32 11.47
N ALA A 77 -1.38 12.90 12.28
CA ALA A 77 -1.06 13.28 13.64
C ALA A 77 -1.36 12.12 14.59
N HIS A 78 -2.45 11.39 14.33
CA HIS A 78 -2.77 10.13 14.99
C HIS A 78 -3.57 9.23 14.05
N VAL A 79 -3.64 7.97 14.41
CA VAL A 79 -4.49 6.99 13.75
C VAL A 79 -5.35 6.26 14.75
N GLU A 80 -6.54 5.89 14.34
CA GLU A 80 -7.46 5.06 15.11
C GLU A 80 -7.60 3.70 14.44
N LEU A 81 -7.47 2.64 15.23
CA LEU A 81 -7.62 1.26 14.78
C LEU A 81 -8.97 0.71 15.19
N PHE A 82 -9.71 0.19 14.23
CA PHE A 82 -11.02 -0.43 14.45
C PHE A 82 -10.97 -1.91 14.09
N ASP A 83 -11.63 -2.75 14.89
CA ASP A 83 -11.81 -4.17 14.58
C ASP A 83 -12.91 -4.39 13.52
N ASN A 84 -13.16 -5.65 13.17
CA ASN A 84 -14.16 -6.04 12.18
C ASN A 84 -15.61 -5.79 12.61
N SER A 85 -15.84 -5.43 13.88
CA SER A 85 -17.15 -5.00 14.42
C SER A 85 -17.24 -3.47 14.55
N GLU A 86 -16.33 -2.74 13.90
CA GLU A 86 -16.22 -1.28 13.98
C GLU A 86 -15.98 -0.73 15.39
N ARG A 87 -15.49 -1.57 16.29
CA ARG A 87 -15.13 -1.17 17.64
C ARG A 87 -13.72 -0.56 17.64
N LEU A 88 -13.57 0.63 18.22
CA LEU A 88 -12.29 1.27 18.42
C LEU A 88 -11.42 0.42 19.36
N LEU A 89 -10.25 0.00 18.88
CA LEU A 89 -9.23 -0.71 19.66
C LEU A 89 -8.29 0.25 20.38
N GLY A 90 -8.05 1.42 19.79
CA GLY A 90 -7.22 2.47 20.38
C GLY A 90 -6.72 3.46 19.36
N THR A 91 -6.13 4.54 19.90
CA THR A 91 -5.51 5.64 19.16
C THR A 91 -3.99 5.54 19.28
N ILE A 92 -3.29 5.74 18.17
CA ILE A 92 -1.83 5.66 18.07
C ILE A 92 -1.32 6.96 17.45
N ASP A 93 -0.25 7.52 18.02
CA ASP A 93 0.38 8.79 17.59
C ASP A 93 1.83 8.63 17.12
N HIS A 94 2.31 7.37 16.99
CA HIS A 94 3.68 7.06 16.56
C HIS A 94 3.78 5.66 15.96
N VAL A 95 4.89 5.36 15.31
CA VAL A 95 5.27 4.01 14.90
C VAL A 95 6.45 3.49 15.71
N GLN A 96 6.57 2.18 15.88
CA GLN A 96 7.72 1.54 16.51
C GLN A 96 8.87 1.31 15.53
N ALA A 97 8.55 1.03 14.27
CA ALA A 97 9.51 0.91 13.19
C ALA A 97 8.88 1.38 11.88
N LEU A 98 9.68 1.98 11.02
CA LEU A 98 9.26 2.51 9.72
C LEU A 98 10.32 2.22 8.67
N SER A 99 9.87 1.88 7.49
CA SER A 99 10.69 1.82 6.29
C SER A 99 9.92 2.40 5.11
N ALA A 100 10.27 3.61 4.70
CA ALA A 100 9.72 4.22 3.49
C ALA A 100 10.17 3.45 2.23
N THR A 101 11.40 2.92 2.23
CA THR A 101 11.96 2.19 1.08
C THR A 101 11.16 0.94 0.72
N VAL A 102 10.67 0.18 1.70
CA VAL A 102 9.85 -1.00 1.45
C VAL A 102 8.37 -0.76 1.72
N ASP A 103 8.00 0.48 2.07
CA ASP A 103 6.63 0.90 2.34
C ASP A 103 5.95 0.11 3.46
N LEU A 104 6.65 -0.06 4.60
CA LEU A 104 6.14 -0.76 5.78
C LEU A 104 6.26 0.07 7.04
N ALA A 105 5.26 -0.05 7.91
CA ALA A 105 5.25 0.50 9.26
C ALA A 105 4.80 -0.56 10.28
N ILE A 106 5.46 -0.56 11.44
CA ILE A 106 5.08 -1.36 12.59
C ILE A 106 4.52 -0.42 13.64
N LEU A 107 3.25 -0.57 13.92
CA LEU A 107 2.54 0.18 14.96
C LEU A 107 2.73 -0.48 16.34
N PRO A 108 2.67 0.30 17.42
CA PRO A 108 2.81 -0.22 18.76
C PRO A 108 1.71 -1.21 19.13
N ARG A 109 1.98 -1.97 20.18
CA ARG A 109 1.02 -2.88 20.78
C ARG A 109 -0.18 -2.10 21.33
N LEU A 110 -1.38 -2.57 20.99
CA LEU A 110 -2.61 -2.22 21.69
C LEU A 110 -3.06 -3.37 22.59
N GLN A 111 -3.66 -3.04 23.71
CA GLN A 111 -4.33 -4.02 24.56
C GLN A 111 -5.67 -4.38 23.88
N GLY A 112 -6.02 -5.66 23.86
CA GLY A 112 -7.25 -6.14 23.24
C GLY A 112 -7.13 -7.56 22.71
N GLY A 113 -8.24 -8.27 22.68
CA GLY A 113 -8.33 -9.71 22.41
C GLY A 113 -8.34 -10.12 20.94
N ILE A 114 -7.82 -9.30 20.00
CA ILE A 114 -7.80 -9.74 18.60
C ILE A 114 -6.65 -10.73 18.35
N VAL A 115 -6.91 -11.67 17.46
CA VAL A 115 -5.97 -12.73 17.07
C VAL A 115 -4.74 -12.14 16.38
N ALA A 116 -3.60 -12.78 16.49
CA ALA A 116 -2.41 -12.44 15.72
C ALA A 116 -2.23 -13.42 14.56
N LEU A 117 -1.83 -12.91 13.39
CA LEU A 117 -1.43 -13.72 12.25
C LEU A 117 0.02 -14.14 12.38
N SER A 118 0.31 -15.36 11.94
CA SER A 118 1.67 -15.86 11.78
C SER A 118 2.22 -15.43 10.42
N LEU A 119 3.49 -15.07 10.39
CA LEU A 119 4.20 -14.84 9.13
C LEU A 119 4.62 -16.18 8.53
N ALA A 120 4.49 -16.33 7.21
CA ALA A 120 4.97 -17.51 6.51
C ALA A 120 6.50 -17.63 6.68
N PRO A 121 7.02 -18.83 6.97
CA PRO A 121 8.45 -19.04 7.19
C PRO A 121 9.28 -18.96 5.90
N SER A 122 8.64 -19.05 4.75
CA SER A 122 9.27 -18.99 3.43
C SER A 122 8.46 -18.14 2.46
N ALA A 123 9.12 -17.65 1.42
CA ALA A 123 8.46 -16.94 0.32
C ALA A 123 7.45 -17.88 -0.38
N PRO A 124 6.31 -17.35 -0.82
CA PRO A 124 5.35 -18.13 -1.60
C PRO A 124 5.93 -18.50 -2.97
N ARG A 125 5.35 -19.49 -3.63
CA ARG A 125 5.72 -19.88 -5.00
C ARG A 125 4.82 -19.17 -6.02
N VAL A 126 5.34 -18.95 -7.21
CA VAL A 126 4.50 -18.55 -8.36
C VAL A 126 3.45 -19.63 -8.62
N GLY A 127 2.19 -19.21 -8.79
CA GLY A 127 1.04 -20.10 -8.89
C GLY A 127 0.41 -20.47 -7.54
N GLU A 128 1.01 -20.11 -6.41
CA GLU A 128 0.43 -20.35 -5.09
C GLU A 128 -0.82 -19.51 -4.86
N GLN A 129 -1.90 -20.16 -4.41
CA GLN A 129 -3.15 -19.49 -4.10
C GLN A 129 -2.97 -18.57 -2.89
N ILE A 130 -3.53 -17.37 -2.99
CA ILE A 130 -3.50 -16.37 -1.93
C ILE A 130 -4.87 -15.73 -1.71
N ILE A 131 -5.03 -15.19 -0.51
CA ILE A 131 -6.20 -14.43 -0.07
C ILE A 131 -5.71 -13.06 0.38
N VAL A 132 -6.42 -12.01 0.00
CA VAL A 132 -6.20 -10.66 0.52
C VAL A 132 -7.40 -10.26 1.36
N ILE A 133 -7.14 -9.70 2.54
CA ILE A 133 -8.19 -9.16 3.41
C ILE A 133 -7.88 -7.69 3.68
N GLY A 134 -8.89 -6.83 3.51
CA GLY A 134 -8.74 -5.40 3.72
C GLY A 134 -10.06 -4.70 3.95
N SER A 135 -10.01 -3.39 4.09
CA SER A 135 -11.18 -2.53 4.32
C SER A 135 -11.29 -1.47 3.22
N PRO A 136 -11.54 -1.88 1.96
CA PRO A 136 -11.64 -0.92 0.85
C PRO A 136 -12.79 0.05 1.09
N GLU A 137 -12.56 1.34 0.87
CA GLU A 137 -13.57 2.41 0.99
C GLU A 137 -14.35 2.41 2.32
N GLY A 138 -13.76 1.84 3.39
CA GLY A 138 -14.42 1.68 4.68
C GLY A 138 -15.36 0.46 4.77
N LEU A 139 -15.45 -0.38 3.71
CA LEU A 139 -16.11 -1.67 3.78
C LEU A 139 -15.21 -2.65 4.53
N THR A 140 -15.51 -2.86 5.79
CA THR A 140 -14.69 -3.71 6.67
C THR A 140 -14.61 -5.15 6.16
N ASN A 141 -13.40 -5.74 6.24
CA ASN A 141 -13.16 -7.17 6.00
C ASN A 141 -13.56 -7.70 4.61
N THR A 142 -13.39 -6.89 3.56
CA THR A 142 -13.52 -7.38 2.19
C THR A 142 -12.43 -8.40 1.88
N VAL A 143 -12.83 -9.53 1.32
CA VAL A 143 -11.95 -10.64 0.94
C VAL A 143 -11.87 -10.73 -0.57
N SER A 144 -10.65 -10.87 -1.09
CA SER A 144 -10.41 -11.24 -2.49
C SER A 144 -9.40 -12.37 -2.56
N ASP A 145 -9.46 -13.19 -3.60
CA ASP A 145 -8.55 -14.30 -3.82
C ASP A 145 -7.87 -14.21 -5.18
N GLY A 146 -6.78 -14.96 -5.32
CA GLY A 146 -5.99 -15.02 -6.52
C GLY A 146 -4.76 -15.88 -6.34
N ILE A 147 -3.73 -15.62 -7.15
CA ILE A 147 -2.44 -16.32 -7.07
C ILE A 147 -1.28 -15.33 -7.05
N VAL A 148 -0.13 -15.79 -6.59
CA VAL A 148 1.14 -15.11 -6.85
C VAL A 148 1.50 -15.32 -8.31
N SER A 149 1.48 -14.25 -9.11
CA SER A 149 1.75 -14.35 -10.55
C SER A 149 3.22 -14.16 -10.91
N ALA A 150 3.97 -13.40 -10.12
CA ALA A 150 5.41 -13.22 -10.31
C ALA A 150 6.08 -12.57 -9.08
N PHE A 151 7.42 -12.64 -9.06
CA PHE A 151 8.25 -11.74 -8.26
C PHE A 151 8.76 -10.63 -9.18
N ARG A 152 8.67 -9.39 -8.73
CA ARG A 152 9.13 -8.22 -9.48
C ARG A 152 10.12 -7.42 -8.64
N THR A 153 11.12 -6.88 -9.31
CA THR A 153 11.95 -5.83 -8.72
C THR A 153 11.58 -4.52 -9.39
N ILE A 154 10.97 -3.62 -8.61
CA ILE A 154 10.52 -2.31 -9.07
C ILE A 154 11.24 -1.29 -8.21
N GLU A 155 12.06 -0.45 -8.84
CA GLU A 155 12.87 0.57 -8.14
C GLU A 155 13.75 -0.01 -7.02
N GLY A 156 14.33 -1.19 -7.26
CA GLY A 156 15.15 -1.88 -6.26
C GLY A 156 14.35 -2.60 -5.17
N ARG A 157 13.01 -2.47 -5.14
CA ARG A 157 12.13 -3.17 -4.20
C ARG A 157 11.64 -4.49 -4.78
N ARG A 158 11.81 -5.56 -4.03
CA ARG A 158 11.16 -6.84 -4.38
C ARG A 158 9.70 -6.80 -3.98
N LEU A 159 8.81 -7.08 -4.91
CA LEU A 159 7.37 -7.13 -4.70
C LEU A 159 6.82 -8.47 -5.23
N LEU A 160 5.76 -8.94 -4.60
CA LEU A 160 4.92 -10.00 -5.13
C LEU A 160 3.92 -9.36 -6.09
N GLN A 161 3.89 -9.79 -7.34
CA GLN A 161 2.78 -9.50 -8.24
C GLN A 161 1.70 -10.53 -7.97
N ILE A 162 0.47 -10.09 -7.78
CA ILE A 162 -0.67 -10.96 -7.45
C ILE A 162 -1.86 -10.66 -8.35
N THR A 163 -2.74 -11.66 -8.53
CA THR A 163 -3.95 -11.50 -9.34
C THR A 163 -5.17 -11.11 -8.51
N ALA A 164 -5.13 -11.28 -7.18
CA ALA A 164 -6.22 -10.88 -6.30
C ALA A 164 -6.55 -9.39 -6.46
N PRO A 165 -7.80 -9.00 -6.68
CA PRO A 165 -8.21 -7.61 -6.76
C PRO A 165 -7.89 -6.84 -5.48
N ILE A 166 -7.32 -5.64 -5.63
CA ILE A 166 -7.02 -4.71 -4.55
C ILE A 166 -7.63 -3.35 -4.90
N SER A 167 -8.37 -2.77 -3.96
CA SER A 167 -8.96 -1.43 -4.09
C SER A 167 -8.35 -0.46 -3.08
N PRO A 168 -8.48 0.87 -3.28
CA PRO A 168 -8.11 1.87 -2.28
C PRO A 168 -8.71 1.56 -0.91
N GLY A 169 -7.90 1.64 0.16
CA GLY A 169 -8.27 1.22 1.51
C GLY A 169 -7.86 -0.22 1.87
N SER A 170 -7.60 -1.09 0.88
CA SER A 170 -7.01 -2.42 1.14
C SER A 170 -5.51 -2.36 1.44
N SER A 171 -4.83 -1.24 1.14
CA SER A 171 -3.40 -1.05 1.46
C SER A 171 -3.13 -1.31 2.93
N GLY A 172 -2.08 -2.08 3.22
CA GLY A 172 -1.70 -2.49 4.57
C GLY A 172 -2.38 -3.77 5.06
N GLY A 173 -3.34 -4.32 4.31
CA GLY A 173 -3.98 -5.59 4.64
C GLY A 173 -3.08 -6.80 4.39
N PRO A 174 -3.32 -7.95 5.07
CA PRO A 174 -2.53 -9.15 4.88
C PRO A 174 -2.84 -9.83 3.55
N VAL A 175 -1.79 -10.35 2.91
CA VAL A 175 -1.87 -11.36 1.86
C VAL A 175 -1.51 -12.70 2.49
N LEU A 176 -2.44 -13.65 2.45
CA LEU A 176 -2.35 -14.93 3.15
C LEU A 176 -2.19 -16.09 2.16
N ASN A 177 -1.49 -17.13 2.56
CA ASN A 177 -1.50 -18.42 1.86
C ASN A 177 -2.71 -19.29 2.31
N GLY A 178 -2.86 -20.47 1.72
CA GLY A 178 -3.94 -21.42 2.05
C GLY A 178 -3.92 -21.94 3.50
N ARG A 179 -2.85 -21.68 4.26
CA ARG A 179 -2.75 -22.01 5.69
C ARG A 179 -3.10 -20.83 6.60
N GLY A 180 -3.43 -19.67 6.04
CA GLY A 180 -3.68 -18.45 6.80
C GLY A 180 -2.41 -17.76 7.32
N GLU A 181 -1.25 -18.10 6.78
CA GLU A 181 0.01 -17.44 7.11
C GLU A 181 0.23 -16.25 6.16
N VAL A 182 0.74 -15.14 6.70
CA VAL A 182 1.01 -13.92 5.94
C VAL A 182 2.22 -14.14 5.04
N VAL A 183 2.01 -14.04 3.73
CA VAL A 183 3.06 -14.06 2.70
C VAL A 183 3.43 -12.66 2.23
N GLY A 184 2.60 -11.66 2.51
CA GLY A 184 2.87 -10.26 2.16
C GLY A 184 1.87 -9.28 2.73
N VAL A 185 2.09 -7.99 2.42
CA VAL A 185 1.22 -6.86 2.75
C VAL A 185 0.74 -6.24 1.44
N SER A 186 -0.58 -6.16 1.25
CA SER A 186 -1.16 -5.59 0.03
C SER A 186 -0.82 -4.12 -0.12
N VAL A 187 -0.47 -3.73 -1.35
CA VAL A 187 -0.21 -2.34 -1.73
C VAL A 187 -1.16 -1.99 -2.87
N SER A 188 -2.09 -1.07 -2.61
CA SER A 188 -2.93 -0.50 -3.66
C SER A 188 -2.09 0.53 -4.42
N MET A 189 -1.53 0.12 -5.55
CA MET A 189 -0.83 1.02 -6.45
C MET A 189 -1.83 1.43 -7.54
N LEU A 190 -2.05 2.73 -7.69
CA LEU A 190 -2.74 3.29 -8.85
C LEU A 190 -1.87 3.04 -10.08
N ARG A 191 -1.98 1.88 -10.67
CA ARG A 191 -1.39 1.55 -11.98
C ARG A 191 -2.53 1.29 -12.94
N GLU A 192 -2.54 2.02 -14.02
CA GLU A 192 -3.36 1.71 -15.17
C GLU A 192 -2.89 0.37 -15.75
N GLY A 193 -3.72 -0.62 -15.62
CA GLY A 193 -3.49 -1.99 -16.07
C GLY A 193 -4.41 -2.92 -15.29
N GLN A 194 -5.22 -3.70 -15.99
CA GLN A 194 -6.07 -4.69 -15.32
C GLN A 194 -5.19 -5.74 -14.64
N ASN A 195 -5.47 -6.01 -13.36
CA ASN A 195 -4.83 -7.07 -12.58
C ASN A 195 -3.32 -6.91 -12.27
N LEU A 196 -2.80 -5.68 -12.25
CA LEU A 196 -1.45 -5.40 -11.77
C LEU A 196 -1.45 -5.00 -10.28
N ASN A 197 -1.73 -5.96 -9.44
CA ASN A 197 -1.75 -5.78 -7.99
C ASN A 197 -0.43 -6.29 -7.38
N PHE A 198 0.00 -5.66 -6.29
CA PHE A 198 1.28 -5.96 -5.66
C PHE A 198 1.15 -6.16 -4.15
N ALA A 199 2.12 -6.86 -3.59
CA ALA A 199 2.29 -6.95 -2.15
C ALA A 199 3.77 -6.86 -1.78
N VAL A 200 4.04 -6.25 -0.62
CA VAL A 200 5.36 -6.28 0.02
C VAL A 200 5.56 -7.66 0.65
N PRO A 201 6.67 -8.36 0.40
CA PRO A 201 6.90 -9.70 0.95
C PRO A 201 6.92 -9.72 2.49
N ALA A 202 6.46 -10.82 3.09
CA ALA A 202 6.48 -11.00 4.55
C ALA A 202 7.90 -11.00 5.15
N SER A 203 8.93 -11.37 4.37
CA SER A 203 10.33 -11.24 4.77
C SER A 203 10.71 -9.81 5.16
N ASP A 204 10.12 -8.82 4.50
CA ASP A 204 10.40 -7.42 4.77
C ASP A 204 9.72 -6.96 6.08
N ILE A 205 8.57 -7.56 6.44
CA ILE A 205 7.95 -7.35 7.76
C ILE A 205 8.92 -7.78 8.85
N MET A 206 9.52 -8.95 8.73
CA MET A 206 10.49 -9.47 9.71
C MET A 206 11.69 -8.55 9.82
N ALA A 207 12.24 -8.09 8.68
CA ALA A 207 13.39 -7.19 8.65
C ALA A 207 13.09 -5.82 9.29
N VAL A 208 11.91 -5.25 9.04
CA VAL A 208 11.49 -3.97 9.64
C VAL A 208 11.18 -4.16 11.13
N ALA A 209 10.48 -5.24 11.51
CA ALA A 209 10.11 -5.52 12.89
C ALA A 209 11.29 -5.86 13.80
N ALA A 210 12.41 -6.32 13.23
CA ALA A 210 13.65 -6.60 13.95
C ALA A 210 14.51 -5.35 14.25
N ARG A 211 14.19 -4.20 13.65
CA ARG A 211 14.89 -2.94 13.94
C ARG A 211 14.66 -2.52 15.38
N PRO A 212 15.60 -1.73 15.97
CA PRO A 212 15.41 -1.21 17.31
C PRO A 212 14.05 -0.51 17.45
N VAL A 213 13.31 -0.89 18.49
CA VAL A 213 12.01 -0.29 18.78
C VAL A 213 12.24 1.13 19.30
N GLY A 214 11.64 2.11 18.64
CA GLY A 214 11.67 3.51 19.02
C GLY A 214 10.28 4.13 18.94
N ARG A 215 10.13 5.32 19.52
CA ARG A 215 8.96 6.16 19.28
C ARG A 215 9.28 7.07 18.10
N ILE A 216 8.87 6.66 16.90
CA ILE A 216 9.11 7.39 15.66
C ILE A 216 7.80 8.12 15.31
N SER A 217 7.86 9.44 15.15
CA SER A 217 6.70 10.21 14.69
C SER A 217 6.24 9.71 13.32
N PHE A 218 4.95 9.82 13.05
CA PHE A 218 4.43 9.52 11.72
C PHE A 218 5.14 10.34 10.64
N PRO A 219 5.20 9.82 9.41
CA PRO A 219 5.72 10.59 8.29
C PRO A 219 4.91 11.88 8.17
N ARG A 220 5.59 13.02 8.36
CA ARG A 220 4.92 14.31 8.24
C ARG A 220 4.43 14.48 6.81
N ARG A 221 3.16 14.78 6.64
CA ARG A 221 2.73 15.54 5.48
C ARG A 221 3.48 16.86 5.55
N ALA A 222 4.29 17.21 4.56
CA ALA A 222 4.94 18.50 4.56
C ALA A 222 3.83 19.53 4.74
N ALA A 223 3.87 20.24 5.88
CA ALA A 223 2.93 21.32 6.10
C ALA A 223 3.15 22.31 4.94
N LEU A 224 2.11 22.49 4.15
CA LEU A 224 2.05 23.63 3.24
C LEU A 224 2.10 24.85 4.15
N ASN A 225 3.33 25.37 4.34
CA ASN A 225 3.53 26.55 5.14
C ASN A 225 2.82 27.68 4.38
N PRO A 226 1.66 28.19 4.86
CA PRO A 226 0.93 29.22 4.12
C PRO A 226 1.77 30.49 3.95
N ALA A 227 2.88 30.62 4.69
CA ALA A 227 3.80 31.74 4.60
C ALA A 227 4.87 31.58 3.50
N SER A 228 5.23 30.35 3.08
CA SER A 228 6.19 30.13 1.99
C SER A 228 5.50 30.05 0.61
N SER A 229 4.18 29.87 0.57
CA SER A 229 3.36 29.86 -0.64
C SER A 229 2.79 31.25 -1.02
N ARG A 230 3.26 32.34 -0.39
CA ARG A 230 2.94 33.71 -0.82
C ARG A 230 3.57 34.11 -2.18
N GLY A 231 4.25 33.18 -2.82
CA GLY A 231 4.68 33.26 -4.21
C GLY A 231 3.84 32.34 -5.09
N SER A 232 2.70 32.87 -5.59
CA SER A 232 1.82 32.36 -6.63
C SER A 232 0.93 31.15 -6.33
N THR A 233 -0.30 31.46 -6.08
CA THR A 233 -1.56 31.07 -6.69
C THR A 233 -2.21 29.76 -6.24
N ASP A 234 -3.12 29.95 -5.28
CA ASP A 234 -4.24 29.07 -4.95
C ASP A 234 -5.38 29.09 -6.02
N SER A 235 -5.14 29.68 -7.20
CA SER A 235 -6.16 29.76 -8.25
C SER A 235 -5.71 28.94 -9.47
N LEU A 236 -6.62 28.11 -9.97
CA LEU A 236 -6.62 27.65 -11.37
C LEU A 236 -6.78 28.92 -12.24
N GLY A 237 -5.69 29.68 -12.39
CA GLY A 237 -5.72 30.97 -13.07
C GLY A 237 -6.18 30.83 -14.51
N SER A 238 -7.14 31.66 -14.91
CA SER A 238 -7.63 31.78 -16.29
C SER A 238 -6.57 32.29 -17.29
N GLY A 239 -5.33 32.53 -16.84
CA GLY A 239 -4.22 33.04 -17.64
C GLY A 239 -3.06 32.07 -17.83
N GLU A 240 -3.09 30.88 -17.24
CA GLU A 240 -1.99 29.90 -17.31
C GLU A 240 -1.99 29.14 -18.65
N LYS A 241 -0.83 29.08 -19.27
CA LYS A 241 -0.64 28.43 -20.57
C LYS A 241 -0.35 26.93 -20.36
N TRP A 242 -1.40 26.16 -20.08
CA TRP A 242 -1.27 24.71 -19.95
C TRP A 242 -1.07 24.03 -21.30
N ILE A 243 -0.07 23.15 -21.37
CA ILE A 243 0.21 22.33 -22.56
C ILE A 243 -0.36 20.95 -22.33
N ARG A 244 -1.20 20.48 -23.26
CA ARG A 244 -1.70 19.11 -23.26
C ARG A 244 -0.57 18.16 -23.59
N ALA A 245 -0.31 17.20 -22.71
CA ALA A 245 0.70 16.17 -22.90
C ALA A 245 0.10 14.79 -23.20
N ALA A 246 -1.09 14.49 -22.64
CA ALA A 246 -1.77 13.23 -22.91
C ALA A 246 -3.28 13.36 -22.69
N SER A 247 -4.05 12.42 -23.24
CA SER A 247 -5.48 12.30 -22.94
C SER A 247 -5.91 10.83 -23.00
N SER A 248 -6.96 10.51 -22.27
CA SER A 248 -7.66 9.21 -22.31
C SER A 248 -9.17 9.45 -22.38
N SER A 249 -9.97 8.40 -22.47
CA SER A 249 -11.43 8.50 -22.36
C SER A 249 -11.90 9.03 -20.98
N ALA A 250 -11.06 8.91 -19.94
CA ALA A 250 -11.39 9.28 -18.57
C ALA A 250 -10.82 10.64 -18.15
N ALA A 251 -9.70 11.07 -18.71
CA ALA A 251 -9.01 12.27 -18.25
C ALA A 251 -8.12 12.93 -19.31
N GLU A 252 -7.88 14.22 -19.12
CA GLU A 252 -6.88 15.03 -19.84
C GLU A 252 -5.72 15.37 -18.90
N PHE A 253 -4.49 15.25 -19.42
CA PHE A 253 -3.25 15.51 -18.69
C PHE A 253 -2.53 16.70 -19.33
N THR A 254 -2.26 17.72 -18.53
CA THR A 254 -1.60 18.95 -18.97
C THR A 254 -0.44 19.30 -18.03
N PHE A 255 0.53 20.08 -18.47
CA PHE A 255 1.59 20.65 -17.63
C PHE A 255 1.76 22.15 -17.88
N ASP A 256 2.33 22.85 -16.90
CA ASP A 256 2.63 24.27 -16.99
C ASP A 256 4.09 24.48 -17.38
N PRO A 257 4.37 24.92 -18.62
CA PRO A 257 5.73 25.13 -19.10
C PRO A 257 6.42 26.34 -18.45
N THR A 258 5.67 27.22 -17.79
CA THR A 258 6.21 28.41 -17.13
C THR A 258 6.69 28.13 -15.72
N ARG A 259 6.27 27.02 -15.13
CA ARG A 259 6.65 26.56 -13.78
C ARG A 259 7.50 25.31 -13.83
N VAL A 260 8.59 25.38 -14.56
CA VAL A 260 9.59 24.29 -14.70
C VAL A 260 10.87 24.69 -13.99
N THR A 261 11.37 23.86 -13.09
CA THR A 261 12.62 24.07 -12.36
C THR A 261 13.53 22.88 -12.55
N PRO A 262 14.75 23.04 -13.09
CA PRO A 262 15.75 21.97 -13.10
C PRO A 262 16.13 21.59 -11.64
N ILE A 263 16.20 20.29 -11.36
CA ILE A 263 16.51 19.78 -10.01
C ILE A 263 17.72 18.83 -10.01
N GLY A 264 18.35 18.62 -11.15
CA GLY A 264 19.49 17.77 -11.35
C GLY A 264 19.69 17.46 -12.82
N GLU A 265 20.68 16.61 -13.13
CA GLU A 265 20.96 16.19 -14.50
C GLU A 265 19.75 15.47 -15.11
N GLY A 266 19.13 16.09 -16.12
CA GLY A 266 17.96 15.56 -16.81
C GLY A 266 16.69 15.41 -15.98
N ALA A 267 16.63 16.00 -14.78
CA ALA A 267 15.44 15.96 -13.93
C ALA A 267 14.87 17.37 -13.71
N TYR A 268 13.54 17.47 -13.72
CA TYR A 268 12.81 18.72 -13.67
C TYR A 268 11.65 18.63 -12.70
N ARG A 269 11.41 19.68 -11.95
CA ARG A 269 10.21 19.90 -11.14
C ARG A 269 9.21 20.70 -11.94
N ILE A 270 8.01 20.19 -12.07
CA ILE A 270 6.93 20.79 -12.88
C ILE A 270 5.60 20.78 -12.13
N TRP A 271 4.68 21.61 -12.59
CA TRP A 271 3.28 21.50 -12.22
C TRP A 271 2.50 20.79 -13.32
N THR A 272 1.66 19.84 -12.91
CA THR A 272 0.80 19.05 -13.79
C THR A 272 -0.65 19.18 -13.35
N ARG A 273 -1.57 19.13 -14.31
CA ARG A 273 -3.01 19.14 -14.06
C ARG A 273 -3.64 17.97 -14.79
N THR A 274 -4.40 17.18 -14.05
CA THR A 274 -5.26 16.13 -14.60
C THR A 274 -6.71 16.54 -14.39
N THR A 275 -7.46 16.68 -15.48
CA THR A 275 -8.88 16.98 -15.46
C THR A 275 -9.65 15.74 -15.85
N PHE A 276 -10.55 15.28 -15.00
CA PHE A 276 -11.32 14.07 -15.18
C PHE A 276 -12.69 14.36 -15.80
N ASN A 277 -13.17 13.47 -16.65
CA ASN A 277 -14.48 13.56 -17.30
C ASN A 277 -15.64 13.19 -16.35
N SER A 278 -15.33 12.69 -15.16
CA SER A 278 -16.31 12.34 -14.12
C SER A 278 -15.76 12.66 -12.74
N LEU A 279 -16.65 12.86 -11.77
CA LEU A 279 -16.26 13.08 -10.37
C LEU A 279 -15.55 11.85 -9.82
N GLN A 280 -14.42 12.08 -9.14
CA GLN A 280 -13.52 11.02 -8.67
C GLN A 280 -13.88 10.45 -7.31
N SER A 281 -14.76 11.08 -6.57
CA SER A 281 -15.23 10.57 -5.28
C SER A 281 -16.72 10.86 -5.12
N LYS A 282 -17.47 9.90 -4.58
CA LYS A 282 -18.89 10.10 -4.24
C LYS A 282 -19.06 10.89 -2.93
N ARG A 283 -18.12 10.73 -1.99
CA ARG A 283 -18.19 11.37 -0.66
C ARG A 283 -17.63 12.77 -0.69
N ASP A 284 -16.46 12.93 -1.27
CA ASP A 284 -15.76 14.22 -1.41
C ASP A 284 -15.46 14.42 -2.89
N PRO A 285 -16.44 14.92 -3.67
CA PRO A 285 -16.33 14.96 -5.12
C PRO A 285 -15.29 15.96 -5.59
N TRP A 286 -14.47 15.57 -6.55
CA TRP A 286 -13.51 16.40 -7.25
C TRP A 286 -13.35 15.95 -8.70
N ASP A 287 -12.97 16.88 -9.57
CA ASP A 287 -12.83 16.66 -11.00
C ASP A 287 -11.43 17.02 -11.52
N THR A 288 -10.64 17.72 -10.72
CA THR A 288 -9.32 18.19 -11.13
C THR A 288 -8.29 17.90 -10.06
N LEU A 289 -7.17 17.35 -10.51
CA LEU A 289 -5.98 17.07 -9.71
C LEU A 289 -4.83 17.94 -10.20
N LEU A 290 -4.33 18.84 -9.35
CA LEU A 290 -3.16 19.67 -9.60
C LEU A 290 -1.99 19.08 -8.81
N GLN A 291 -0.88 18.75 -9.46
CA GLN A 291 0.27 18.12 -8.82
C GLN A 291 1.55 18.89 -9.10
N GLN A 292 2.41 18.95 -8.09
CA GLN A 292 3.81 19.24 -8.30
C GLN A 292 4.57 17.93 -8.37
N GLU A 293 5.24 17.69 -9.48
CA GLU A 293 5.94 16.44 -9.74
C GLU A 293 7.40 16.71 -10.12
N ASP A 294 8.29 15.81 -9.72
CA ASP A 294 9.61 15.70 -10.29
C ASP A 294 9.60 14.63 -11.37
N ILE A 295 10.08 14.96 -12.56
CA ILE A 295 10.18 14.08 -13.73
C ILE A 295 11.65 13.93 -14.10
N ASP A 296 12.12 12.69 -14.21
CA ASP A 296 13.46 12.36 -14.69
C ASP A 296 13.37 11.98 -16.16
N CYS A 297 13.97 12.79 -17.03
CA CYS A 297 13.95 12.58 -18.47
C CYS A 297 15.01 11.58 -18.96
N ILE A 298 16.03 11.32 -18.17
CA ILE A 298 17.07 10.33 -18.48
C ILE A 298 16.57 8.95 -18.05
N ARG A 299 16.06 8.84 -16.83
CA ARG A 299 15.53 7.60 -16.27
C ARG A 299 14.01 7.63 -16.31
N PRO A 300 13.33 6.58 -16.79
CA PRO A 300 11.88 6.59 -16.96
C PRO A 300 11.14 6.55 -15.61
N ARG A 301 11.19 7.63 -14.84
CA ARG A 301 10.60 7.74 -13.50
C ARG A 301 10.11 9.15 -13.19
N LYS A 302 9.18 9.23 -12.26
CA LYS A 302 8.67 10.49 -11.68
C LYS A 302 8.37 10.32 -10.20
N ARG A 303 8.18 11.42 -9.48
CA ARG A 303 7.65 11.41 -8.11
C ARG A 303 6.71 12.59 -7.91
N VAL A 304 5.69 12.39 -7.08
CA VAL A 304 4.72 13.43 -6.73
C VAL A 304 5.12 14.04 -5.40
N LEU A 305 5.21 15.35 -5.34
CA LEU A 305 5.57 16.11 -4.15
C LEU A 305 4.34 16.68 -3.45
N VAL A 306 3.44 17.24 -4.24
CA VAL A 306 2.21 17.87 -3.77
C VAL A 306 1.08 17.45 -4.70
N ALA A 307 -0.09 17.22 -4.15
CA ALA A 307 -1.30 17.04 -4.93
C ALA A 307 -2.46 17.81 -4.28
N LEU A 308 -3.19 18.55 -5.11
CA LEU A 308 -4.32 19.39 -4.73
C LEU A 308 -5.53 18.93 -5.54
N THR A 309 -6.65 18.70 -4.88
CA THR A 309 -7.90 18.33 -5.55
C THR A 309 -8.86 19.50 -5.60
N TYR A 310 -9.54 19.65 -6.72
CA TYR A 310 -10.50 20.71 -6.96
C TYR A 310 -11.83 20.16 -7.46
N LEU A 311 -12.92 20.87 -7.12
CA LEU A 311 -14.23 20.74 -7.75
C LEU A 311 -14.51 22.06 -8.48
N GLY A 312 -14.44 22.03 -9.81
CA GLY A 312 -14.38 23.25 -10.60
C GLY A 312 -13.16 24.10 -10.20
N HIS A 313 -13.39 25.32 -9.72
CA HIS A 313 -12.31 26.23 -9.29
C HIS A 313 -12.05 26.21 -7.77
N LYS A 314 -12.83 25.45 -7.00
CA LYS A 314 -12.72 25.40 -5.55
C LYS A 314 -11.80 24.25 -5.13
N ARG A 315 -10.75 24.56 -4.37
CA ARG A 315 -9.91 23.52 -3.75
C ARG A 315 -10.71 22.79 -2.68
N VAL A 316 -10.79 21.47 -2.78
CA VAL A 316 -11.51 20.59 -1.85
C VAL A 316 -10.58 19.69 -1.06
N GLY A 317 -9.31 19.56 -1.47
CA GLY A 317 -8.32 18.78 -0.74
C GLY A 317 -6.88 19.15 -1.10
N ALA A 318 -5.96 18.76 -0.24
CA ALA A 318 -4.53 18.91 -0.50
C ALA A 318 -3.76 17.81 0.24
N PHE A 319 -2.74 17.26 -0.39
CA PHE A 319 -1.76 16.38 0.25
C PHE A 319 -0.37 16.63 -0.31
N SER A 320 0.64 16.50 0.54
CA SER A 320 2.05 16.61 0.16
C SER A 320 2.74 15.29 0.50
N THR A 321 3.58 14.84 -0.42
CA THR A 321 4.31 13.58 -0.29
C THR A 321 5.82 13.78 -0.18
N GLU A 322 6.28 15.02 0.05
CA GLU A 322 7.74 15.33 0.05
C GLU A 322 8.55 14.42 0.98
N ALA A 323 7.99 14.04 2.13
CA ALA A 323 8.67 13.16 3.08
C ALA A 323 8.67 11.67 2.66
N LEU A 324 7.83 11.29 1.70
CA LEU A 324 7.62 9.92 1.25
C LEU A 324 7.75 9.78 -0.27
N SER A 325 8.05 10.87 -0.98
CA SER A 325 8.09 10.86 -2.44
C SER A 325 9.30 10.09 -2.93
N GLU A 326 9.10 8.81 -3.15
CA GLU A 326 10.02 7.97 -3.90
C GLU A 326 9.80 8.17 -5.41
N TRP A 327 10.84 7.95 -6.18
CA TRP A 327 10.75 7.95 -7.62
C TRP A 327 9.97 6.72 -8.11
N PHE A 328 8.88 6.94 -8.84
CA PHE A 328 8.07 5.88 -9.45
C PHE A 328 8.48 5.67 -10.91
N PRO A 329 8.67 4.42 -11.36
CA PRO A 329 8.93 4.15 -12.77
C PRO A 329 7.73 4.58 -13.62
N THR A 330 8.01 5.11 -14.80
CA THR A 330 7.02 5.38 -15.83
C THR A 330 7.22 4.40 -16.98
N PHE A 331 6.15 3.67 -17.35
CA PHE A 331 6.23 2.71 -18.46
C PHE A 331 5.88 3.45 -19.76
N PRO A 332 6.64 3.23 -20.85
CA PRO A 332 6.47 3.97 -22.11
C PRO A 332 5.04 3.96 -22.66
N ASP A 333 4.35 2.82 -22.57
CA ASP A 333 2.99 2.63 -23.11
C ASP A 333 1.86 3.01 -22.14
N SER A 334 2.20 3.38 -20.89
CA SER A 334 1.22 3.90 -19.94
C SER A 334 0.91 5.38 -20.21
N PRO A 335 -0.28 5.89 -19.83
CA PRO A 335 -0.57 7.32 -19.88
C PRO A 335 0.48 8.17 -19.16
N GLY A 336 0.97 7.72 -18.00
CA GLY A 336 2.05 8.39 -17.28
C GLY A 336 3.39 8.38 -18.03
N GLY A 337 3.71 7.31 -18.74
CA GLY A 337 4.89 7.22 -19.59
C GLY A 337 4.80 8.13 -20.82
N ARG A 338 3.65 8.10 -21.51
CA ARG A 338 3.39 9.02 -22.64
C ARG A 338 3.40 10.47 -22.21
N PHE A 339 2.79 10.79 -21.08
CA PHE A 339 2.83 12.11 -20.47
C PHE A 339 4.29 12.56 -20.22
N ARG A 340 5.08 11.72 -19.53
CA ARG A 340 6.50 12.00 -19.28
C ARG A 340 7.25 12.22 -20.58
N GLN A 341 7.05 11.39 -21.61
CA GLN A 341 7.73 11.52 -22.89
C GLN A 341 7.47 12.87 -23.53
N VAL A 342 6.20 13.28 -23.63
CA VAL A 342 5.82 14.59 -24.20
C VAL A 342 6.43 15.75 -23.41
N VAL A 343 6.43 15.68 -22.09
CA VAL A 343 7.06 16.70 -21.23
C VAL A 343 8.56 16.76 -21.50
N CYS A 344 9.23 15.62 -21.55
CA CYS A 344 10.68 15.55 -21.76
C CYS A 344 11.10 16.03 -23.17
N ASP A 345 10.32 15.69 -24.20
CA ASP A 345 10.52 16.16 -25.57
C ASP A 345 10.36 17.68 -25.65
N TYR A 346 9.33 18.21 -24.99
CA TYR A 346 9.11 19.65 -24.90
C TYR A 346 10.30 20.35 -24.22
N LEU A 347 10.73 19.86 -23.05
CA LEU A 347 11.84 20.43 -22.29
C LEU A 347 13.16 20.33 -23.06
N GLY A 348 13.39 19.21 -23.77
CA GLY A 348 14.55 19.02 -24.63
C GLY A 348 14.63 19.99 -25.81
N SER A 349 13.47 20.39 -26.35
CA SER A 349 13.38 21.34 -27.48
C SER A 349 13.33 22.81 -27.05
N HIS A 350 13.04 23.12 -25.78
CA HIS A 350 12.86 24.48 -25.27
C HIS A 350 13.82 24.84 -24.14
N SER A 351 14.85 24.02 -23.85
CA SER A 351 15.87 24.33 -22.83
C SER A 351 16.69 25.54 -23.23
N PRO A 352 16.84 26.58 -22.38
CA PRO A 352 17.72 27.71 -22.65
C PRO A 352 19.17 27.24 -22.72
N GLY A 353 19.80 27.31 -23.92
CA GLY A 353 21.20 26.98 -24.11
C GLY A 353 21.50 26.01 -25.25
N ARG A 354 20.51 25.52 -25.99
CA ARG A 354 20.74 24.79 -27.24
C ARG A 354 20.60 25.75 -28.44
N PRO A 355 21.55 25.84 -29.35
CA PRO A 355 21.32 26.56 -30.60
C PRO A 355 20.18 25.91 -31.35
N GLN A 356 19.19 26.73 -31.73
CA GLN A 356 18.14 26.27 -32.61
C GLN A 356 18.72 25.80 -33.95
N PRO A 357 18.18 24.73 -34.57
CA PRO A 357 18.64 24.26 -35.86
C PRO A 357 18.43 25.25 -36.98
#